data_6bbe92e54d91128f5fc13e9518b00f0f
#
_entry.id   6bbe92e54d91128f5fc13e9518b00f0f
#
_cell.length_a   1.000
_cell.length_b   1.000
_cell.length_c   1.000
_cell.angle_alpha   90.00
_cell.angle_beta   90.00
_cell.angle_gamma   90.00
#
_symmetry.space_group_name_H-M   'P 1'
#
loop_
_entity.id
_entity.type
_entity.pdbx_description
1 polymer ?
#
loop_
_entity_poly.entity_id
_entity_poly.type
_entity_poly.pdbx_seq_one_letter_code
_entity_poly.pdbx_strand_id
1 'polypeptide(L)'
;MKIAIAGSGALGSGFGAKLFQAGYDVTLIDGYTSHVEAVKQHGLNITINGEAFELNIPMYHFNDQPDESIYDVVFLFPKSMQLKEVMEDMKPHIDNETIVVCTMNGLKHEEVIAQYVAQSQIVRGVTTWTAGLESPGHSHLLGSGPVEIGELVDEGKENVIKVADLLNEAELNGVIS
;
A
#
# COMPACT_ATOMS: atom_id res chain seq x y z
N MET A 1 -9.08 11.52 -1.97
CA MET A 1 -8.82 10.31 -1.15
C MET A 1 -7.33 10.22 -0.85
N LYS A 2 -6.98 10.16 0.42
CA LYS A 2 -5.59 10.03 0.87
C LYS A 2 -5.23 8.57 1.05
N ILE A 3 -4.17 8.14 0.39
CA ILE A 3 -3.74 6.74 0.38
C ILE A 3 -2.33 6.65 0.94
N ALA A 4 -2.12 5.74 1.91
CA ALA A 4 -0.79 5.40 2.40
C ALA A 4 -0.39 4.02 1.92
N ILE A 5 0.89 3.88 1.56
CA ILE A 5 1.50 2.60 1.28
C ILE A 5 2.46 2.32 2.43
N ALA A 6 2.03 1.51 3.38
CA ALA A 6 2.82 1.13 4.54
C ALA A 6 3.65 -0.11 4.20
N GLY A 7 4.93 0.07 4.06
CA GLY A 7 5.84 -0.91 3.51
C GLY A 7 6.10 -0.64 2.04
N SER A 8 6.77 0.48 1.75
CA SER A 8 7.03 0.92 0.37
C SER A 8 8.40 0.46 -0.12
N GLY A 9 8.66 -0.85 0.02
CA GLY A 9 9.78 -1.51 -0.63
C GLY A 9 9.49 -1.69 -2.11
N ALA A 10 9.78 -2.87 -2.66
CA ALA A 10 9.61 -3.09 -4.10
C ALA A 10 8.14 -3.06 -4.54
N LEU A 11 7.31 -3.95 -4.01
CA LEU A 11 5.92 -4.08 -4.43
C LEU A 11 5.08 -2.88 -4.00
N GLY A 12 5.27 -2.40 -2.77
CA GLY A 12 4.56 -1.22 -2.28
C GLY A 12 4.89 0.03 -3.08
N SER A 13 6.15 0.25 -3.44
CA SER A 13 6.53 1.36 -4.34
C SER A 13 5.86 1.24 -5.69
N GLY A 14 5.74 0.02 -6.22
CA GLY A 14 5.07 -0.23 -7.50
C GLY A 14 3.59 0.13 -7.47
N PHE A 15 2.88 -0.35 -6.47
CA PHE A 15 1.45 -0.02 -6.30
C PHE A 15 1.25 1.46 -6.05
N GLY A 16 2.10 2.05 -5.20
CA GLY A 16 2.05 3.49 -4.92
C GLY A 16 2.29 4.33 -6.18
N ALA A 17 3.24 3.93 -7.01
CA ALA A 17 3.52 4.62 -8.27
C ALA A 17 2.31 4.61 -9.20
N LYS A 18 1.66 3.47 -9.37
CA LYS A 18 0.49 3.37 -10.24
C LYS A 18 -0.70 4.17 -9.71
N LEU A 19 -0.93 4.15 -8.43
CA LEU A 19 -1.97 4.97 -7.79
C LEU A 19 -1.67 6.47 -7.92
N PHE A 20 -0.41 6.85 -7.75
CA PHE A 20 0.03 8.23 -7.91
C PHE A 20 -0.16 8.72 -9.36
N GLN A 21 0.19 7.89 -10.33
CA GLN A 21 -0.02 8.21 -11.76
C GLN A 21 -1.50 8.34 -12.12
N ALA A 22 -2.38 7.64 -11.40
CA ALA A 22 -3.82 7.76 -11.59
C ALA A 22 -4.41 9.03 -10.96
N GLY A 23 -3.60 9.83 -10.26
CA GLY A 23 -4.01 11.11 -9.69
C GLY A 23 -4.41 11.07 -8.22
N TYR A 24 -4.19 9.96 -7.54
CA TYR A 24 -4.47 9.87 -6.10
C TYR A 24 -3.40 10.55 -5.25
N ASP A 25 -3.80 11.02 -4.08
CA ASP A 25 -2.90 11.58 -3.07
C ASP A 25 -2.24 10.43 -2.32
N VAL A 26 -1.04 10.05 -2.78
CA VAL A 26 -0.31 8.88 -2.27
C VAL A 26 0.87 9.31 -1.42
N THR A 27 1.02 8.68 -0.26
CA THR A 27 2.20 8.80 0.60
C THR A 27 2.84 7.43 0.77
N LEU A 28 4.12 7.33 0.47
CA LEU A 28 4.91 6.12 0.70
C LEU A 28 5.51 6.15 2.10
N ILE A 29 5.47 5.03 2.81
CA ILE A 29 6.00 4.91 4.17
C ILE A 29 6.81 3.62 4.25
N ASP A 30 8.04 3.71 4.74
CA ASP A 30 8.89 2.53 4.87
C ASP A 30 9.89 2.69 6.03
N GLY A 31 10.46 1.58 6.46
CA GLY A 31 11.49 1.57 7.50
C GLY A 31 12.91 1.47 6.97
N TYR A 32 13.09 1.29 5.65
CA TYR A 32 14.43 1.22 5.06
C TYR A 32 14.95 2.63 4.78
N THR A 33 15.76 3.14 5.70
CA THR A 33 16.22 4.54 5.70
C THR A 33 16.86 4.97 4.39
N SER A 34 17.74 4.13 3.82
CA SER A 34 18.41 4.47 2.56
C SER A 34 17.44 4.66 1.41
N HIS A 35 16.40 3.85 1.34
CA HIS A 35 15.36 3.97 0.32
C HIS A 35 14.54 5.25 0.53
N VAL A 36 14.12 5.51 1.77
CA VAL A 36 13.37 6.74 2.11
C VAL A 36 14.16 7.98 1.73
N GLU A 37 15.43 8.05 2.11
CA GLU A 37 16.29 9.20 1.80
C GLU A 37 16.51 9.37 0.29
N ALA A 38 16.72 8.28 -0.44
CA ALA A 38 16.90 8.34 -1.89
C ALA A 38 15.65 8.89 -2.58
N VAL A 39 14.45 8.43 -2.20
CA VAL A 39 13.20 8.92 -2.78
C VAL A 39 12.97 10.39 -2.42
N LYS A 40 13.25 10.79 -1.19
CA LYS A 40 13.12 12.20 -0.79
C LYS A 40 14.04 13.12 -1.58
N GLN A 41 15.25 12.68 -1.88
CA GLN A 41 16.26 13.50 -2.57
C GLN A 41 16.09 13.51 -4.08
N HIS A 42 15.72 12.38 -4.67
CA HIS A 42 15.77 12.18 -6.12
C HIS A 42 14.44 11.74 -6.74
N GLY A 43 13.39 11.57 -5.95
CA GLY A 43 12.15 10.97 -6.41
C GLY A 43 12.25 9.45 -6.48
N LEU A 44 11.13 8.81 -6.78
CA LEU A 44 11.08 7.37 -7.01
C LEU A 44 11.38 7.10 -8.49
N ASN A 45 12.44 6.36 -8.75
CA ASN A 45 12.77 5.88 -10.09
C ASN A 45 12.24 4.45 -10.22
N ILE A 46 11.29 4.25 -11.10
CA ILE A 46 10.61 2.97 -11.24
C ILE A 46 10.44 2.60 -12.71
N THR A 47 10.66 1.32 -13.01
CA THR A 47 10.34 0.73 -14.30
C THR A 47 9.10 -0.12 -14.14
N ILE A 48 8.05 0.18 -14.89
CA ILE A 48 6.78 -0.55 -14.87
C ILE A 48 6.60 -1.23 -16.22
N ASN A 49 6.63 -2.54 -16.24
CA ASN A 49 6.52 -3.36 -17.46
C ASN A 49 7.46 -2.84 -18.58
N GLY A 50 8.70 -2.53 -18.19
CA GLY A 50 9.74 -2.08 -19.12
C GLY A 50 9.78 -0.60 -19.42
N GLU A 51 8.83 0.17 -18.94
CA GLU A 51 8.79 1.64 -19.12
C GLU A 51 9.27 2.36 -17.85
N ALA A 52 10.24 3.27 -18.01
CA ALA A 52 10.85 3.98 -16.89
C ALA A 52 10.13 5.28 -16.57
N PHE A 53 9.96 5.53 -15.27
CA PHE A 53 9.33 6.75 -14.75
C PHE A 53 10.16 7.31 -13.59
N GLU A 54 10.10 8.62 -13.42
CA GLU A 54 10.64 9.32 -12.26
C GLU A 54 9.49 10.10 -11.63
N LEU A 55 9.12 9.75 -10.39
CA LEU A 55 7.91 10.26 -9.73
C LEU A 55 8.26 10.93 -8.41
N ASN A 56 7.75 12.13 -8.18
CA ASN A 56 7.93 12.86 -6.92
C ASN A 56 6.81 12.53 -5.94
N ILE A 57 6.79 11.28 -5.47
CA ILE A 57 5.81 10.83 -4.49
C ILE A 57 6.33 11.18 -3.10
N PRO A 58 5.53 11.81 -2.23
CA PRO A 58 5.91 12.01 -0.83
C PRO A 58 6.25 10.70 -0.15
N MET A 59 7.36 10.66 0.56
CA MET A 59 7.79 9.47 1.29
C MET A 59 8.33 9.85 2.67
N TYR A 60 8.00 9.03 3.66
CA TYR A 60 8.42 9.22 5.04
C TYR A 60 8.87 7.91 5.65
N HIS A 61 9.80 8.00 6.60
CA HIS A 61 10.07 6.89 7.50
C HIS A 61 8.88 6.73 8.46
N PHE A 62 8.62 5.52 8.95
CA PHE A 62 7.53 5.27 9.90
C PHE A 62 7.57 6.23 11.10
N ASN A 63 8.76 6.63 11.53
CA ASN A 63 8.96 7.51 12.69
C ASN A 63 8.79 9.00 12.38
N ASP A 64 8.70 9.38 11.11
CA ASP A 64 8.70 10.78 10.66
C ASP A 64 7.45 11.19 9.92
N GLN A 65 6.36 10.46 10.09
CA GLN A 65 5.08 10.78 9.44
C GLN A 65 4.51 12.10 9.98
N PRO A 66 3.84 12.91 9.13
CA PRO A 66 3.13 14.11 9.60
C PRO A 66 2.09 13.74 10.66
N ASP A 67 2.14 14.38 11.81
CA ASP A 67 1.37 13.98 13.01
C ASP A 67 -0.15 13.96 12.81
N GLU A 68 -0.69 14.82 11.96
CA GLU A 68 -2.13 14.99 11.80
C GLU A 68 -2.73 14.26 10.58
N SER A 69 -1.92 13.46 9.89
CA SER A 69 -2.42 12.76 8.70
C SER A 69 -3.30 11.58 9.08
N ILE A 70 -4.55 11.58 8.59
CA ILE A 70 -5.45 10.43 8.64
C ILE A 70 -5.65 9.98 7.19
N TYR A 71 -5.41 8.70 6.93
CA TYR A 71 -5.55 8.14 5.60
C TYR A 71 -6.92 7.51 5.40
N ASP A 72 -7.44 7.63 4.18
CA ASP A 72 -8.68 6.97 3.78
C ASP A 72 -8.47 5.49 3.48
N VAL A 73 -7.31 5.17 2.89
CA VAL A 73 -6.92 3.80 2.58
C VAL A 73 -5.46 3.59 2.92
N VAL A 74 -5.17 2.49 3.59
CA VAL A 74 -3.80 2.07 3.90
C VAL A 74 -3.57 0.71 3.26
N PHE A 75 -2.61 0.64 2.33
CA PHE A 75 -2.14 -0.64 1.79
C PHE A 75 -0.96 -1.12 2.62
N LEU A 76 -1.00 -2.38 3.04
CA LEU A 76 0.06 -2.99 3.85
C LEU A 76 0.89 -3.94 2.99
N PHE A 77 2.18 -3.63 2.85
CA PHE A 77 3.15 -4.50 2.19
C PHE A 77 4.35 -4.84 3.07
N PRO A 78 4.27 -4.79 4.40
CA PRO A 78 5.42 -5.11 5.24
C PRO A 78 5.71 -6.61 5.20
N LYS A 79 6.90 -6.98 5.63
CA LYS A 79 7.21 -8.38 5.89
C LYS A 79 6.35 -8.84 7.08
N SER A 80 5.88 -10.10 7.05
CA SER A 80 4.93 -10.62 8.05
C SER A 80 5.38 -10.45 9.49
N MET A 81 6.68 -10.54 9.77
CA MET A 81 7.23 -10.40 11.10
C MET A 81 7.16 -8.97 11.67
N GLN A 82 6.89 -7.98 10.81
CA GLN A 82 6.86 -6.56 11.18
C GLN A 82 5.45 -5.99 11.26
N LEU A 83 4.44 -6.80 11.00
CA LEU A 83 3.06 -6.30 10.84
C LEU A 83 2.55 -5.58 12.09
N LYS A 84 2.80 -6.13 13.27
CA LYS A 84 2.37 -5.50 14.52
C LYS A 84 3.03 -4.13 14.71
N GLU A 85 4.32 -4.02 14.44
CA GLU A 85 5.05 -2.76 14.53
C GLU A 85 4.50 -1.72 13.55
N VAL A 86 4.22 -2.16 12.33
CA VAL A 86 3.63 -1.29 11.31
C VAL A 86 2.27 -0.79 11.76
N MET A 87 1.43 -1.65 12.30
CA MET A 87 0.11 -1.24 12.79
C MET A 87 0.21 -0.29 13.98
N GLU A 88 1.16 -0.49 14.88
CA GLU A 88 1.41 0.45 15.97
C GLU A 88 1.83 1.83 15.44
N ASP A 89 2.72 1.86 14.46
CA ASP A 89 3.19 3.10 13.85
C ASP A 89 2.09 3.81 13.04
N MET A 90 1.18 3.04 12.43
CA MET A 90 0.08 3.60 11.65
C MET A 90 -1.13 3.99 12.48
N LYS A 91 -1.25 3.49 13.70
CA LYS A 91 -2.40 3.73 14.57
C LYS A 91 -2.80 5.22 14.70
N PRO A 92 -1.88 6.18 14.88
CA PRO A 92 -2.24 7.60 14.93
C PRO A 92 -2.83 8.15 13.63
N HIS A 93 -2.69 7.41 12.52
CA HIS A 93 -3.07 7.85 11.17
C HIS A 93 -4.28 7.09 10.62
N ILE A 94 -4.92 6.29 11.46
CA ILE A 94 -6.07 5.45 11.10
C ILE A 94 -7.25 5.81 12.01
N ASP A 95 -8.42 5.97 11.42
CA ASP A 95 -9.67 6.15 12.18
C ASP A 95 -10.68 5.04 11.81
N ASN A 96 -11.92 5.17 12.26
CA ASN A 96 -12.96 4.17 12.03
C ASN A 96 -13.49 4.13 10.58
N GLU A 97 -13.07 5.08 9.75
CA GLU A 97 -13.44 5.14 8.33
C GLU A 97 -12.31 4.63 7.42
N THR A 98 -11.11 4.44 7.96
CA THR A 98 -9.95 4.01 7.16
C THR A 98 -10.11 2.57 6.70
N ILE A 99 -9.91 2.34 5.41
CA ILE A 99 -9.87 1.00 4.83
C ILE A 99 -8.42 0.50 4.88
N VAL A 100 -8.22 -0.69 5.42
CA VAL A 100 -6.89 -1.31 5.48
C VAL A 100 -6.84 -2.49 4.52
N VAL A 101 -5.99 -2.39 3.51
CA VAL A 101 -5.85 -3.41 2.47
C VAL A 101 -4.61 -4.24 2.77
N CYS A 102 -4.80 -5.54 2.97
CA CYS A 102 -3.73 -6.47 3.24
C CYS A 102 -3.58 -7.43 2.07
N THR A 103 -2.46 -7.32 1.35
CA THR A 103 -2.15 -8.21 0.22
C THR A 103 -1.17 -9.32 0.60
N MET A 104 -0.94 -9.48 1.88
CA MET A 104 -0.05 -10.49 2.43
C MET A 104 -0.80 -11.82 2.61
N ASN A 105 -0.17 -12.91 2.22
CA ASN A 105 -0.74 -14.23 2.39
C ASN A 105 -0.69 -14.67 3.86
N GLY A 106 -1.79 -15.20 4.37
CA GLY A 106 -1.86 -15.82 5.66
C GLY A 106 -2.98 -15.32 6.56
N LEU A 107 -3.71 -16.24 7.18
CA LEU A 107 -4.85 -15.95 8.06
C LEU A 107 -4.46 -15.16 9.30
N LYS A 108 -3.22 -15.34 9.78
CA LYS A 108 -2.75 -14.66 11.00
C LYS A 108 -2.60 -13.15 10.83
N HIS A 109 -2.39 -12.68 9.59
CA HIS A 109 -2.26 -11.24 9.33
C HIS A 109 -3.56 -10.50 9.60
N GLU A 110 -4.67 -11.09 9.22
CA GLU A 110 -6.01 -10.52 9.45
C GLU A 110 -6.31 -10.40 10.94
N GLU A 111 -5.90 -11.39 11.73
CA GLU A 111 -6.08 -11.37 13.19
C GLU A 111 -5.28 -10.23 13.84
N VAL A 112 -4.06 -9.98 13.38
CA VAL A 112 -3.24 -8.87 13.90
C VAL A 112 -3.89 -7.52 13.55
N ILE A 113 -4.31 -7.36 12.30
CA ILE A 113 -4.94 -6.10 11.84
C ILE A 113 -6.25 -5.85 12.59
N ALA A 114 -7.02 -6.90 12.85
CA ALA A 114 -8.30 -6.79 13.55
C ALA A 114 -8.18 -6.34 15.02
N GLN A 115 -6.98 -6.32 15.57
CA GLN A 115 -6.72 -5.73 16.88
C GLN A 115 -6.72 -4.19 16.85
N TYR A 116 -6.60 -3.59 15.67
CA TYR A 116 -6.46 -2.13 15.49
C TYR A 116 -7.67 -1.51 14.79
N VAL A 117 -8.36 -2.26 13.95
CA VAL A 117 -9.53 -1.78 13.19
C VAL A 117 -10.64 -2.83 13.22
N ALA A 118 -11.86 -2.41 12.89
CA ALA A 118 -12.97 -3.36 12.77
C ALA A 118 -12.76 -4.28 11.55
N GLN A 119 -13.29 -5.48 11.61
CA GLN A 119 -13.17 -6.44 10.51
C GLN A 119 -13.79 -5.91 9.20
N SER A 120 -14.81 -5.07 9.29
CA SER A 120 -15.42 -4.43 8.12
C SER A 120 -14.49 -3.45 7.41
N GLN A 121 -13.45 -2.96 8.07
CA GLN A 121 -12.44 -2.06 7.50
C GLN A 121 -11.33 -2.81 6.76
N ILE A 122 -11.27 -4.12 6.90
CA ILE A 122 -10.17 -4.93 6.33
C ILE A 122 -10.59 -5.49 4.98
N VAL A 123 -9.77 -5.20 3.97
CA VAL A 123 -9.87 -5.79 2.64
C VAL A 123 -8.64 -6.69 2.46
N ARG A 124 -8.88 -7.95 2.22
CA ARG A 124 -7.80 -8.91 1.96
C ARG A 124 -7.62 -9.08 0.46
N GLY A 125 -6.40 -9.34 0.04
CA GLY A 125 -6.12 -9.47 -1.37
C GLY A 125 -4.93 -10.37 -1.67
N VAL A 126 -4.88 -10.79 -2.92
CA VAL A 126 -3.76 -11.58 -3.47
C VAL A 126 -3.39 -10.97 -4.82
N THR A 127 -2.11 -10.79 -5.06
CA THR A 127 -1.60 -10.26 -6.31
C THR A 127 -0.59 -11.20 -6.95
N THR A 128 -0.59 -11.24 -8.28
CA THR A 128 0.43 -11.95 -9.07
C THR A 128 1.47 -10.99 -9.65
N TRP A 129 1.34 -9.69 -9.37
CA TRP A 129 2.37 -8.72 -9.76
C TRP A 129 3.66 -9.01 -9.01
N THR A 130 4.78 -8.84 -9.67
CA THR A 130 6.10 -9.03 -9.08
C THR A 130 6.89 -7.73 -9.10
N ALA A 131 7.79 -7.57 -8.15
CA ALA A 131 8.56 -6.36 -8.01
C ALA A 131 9.95 -6.66 -7.45
N GLY A 132 10.88 -5.75 -7.70
CA GLY A 132 12.20 -5.80 -7.12
C GLY A 132 12.73 -4.40 -6.83
N LEU A 133 13.54 -4.30 -5.79
CA LEU A 133 14.25 -3.06 -5.46
C LEU A 133 15.68 -3.23 -5.95
N GLU A 134 16.02 -2.54 -7.06
CA GLU A 134 17.35 -2.61 -7.66
C GLU A 134 18.42 -1.98 -6.76
N SER A 135 18.06 -0.84 -6.19
CA SER A 135 18.87 -0.07 -5.26
C SER A 135 17.95 0.92 -4.55
N PRO A 136 18.39 1.60 -3.48
CA PRO A 136 17.57 2.62 -2.84
C PRO A 136 17.02 3.64 -3.83
N GLY A 137 15.71 3.83 -3.85
CA GLY A 137 15.03 4.76 -4.76
C GLY A 137 14.80 4.24 -6.18
N HIS A 138 15.26 3.02 -6.50
CA HIS A 138 15.13 2.42 -7.82
C HIS A 138 14.44 1.06 -7.72
N SER A 139 13.24 0.96 -8.30
CA SER A 139 12.46 -0.28 -8.26
C SER A 139 11.93 -0.65 -9.62
N HIS A 140 11.43 -1.87 -9.74
CA HIS A 140 10.70 -2.31 -10.92
C HIS A 140 9.44 -3.05 -10.52
N LEU A 141 8.42 -2.96 -11.37
CA LEU A 141 7.14 -3.64 -11.21
C LEU A 141 6.82 -4.35 -12.54
N LEU A 142 6.48 -5.63 -12.44
CA LEU A 142 6.12 -6.44 -13.60
C LEU A 142 4.79 -7.14 -13.35
N GLY A 143 3.93 -7.15 -14.35
CA GLY A 143 2.70 -7.93 -14.30
C GLY A 143 1.58 -7.34 -15.11
N SER A 144 0.51 -8.08 -15.18
CA SER A 144 -0.76 -7.69 -15.81
C SER A 144 -1.92 -8.45 -15.20
N GLY A 145 -1.62 -9.38 -14.29
CA GLY A 145 -2.62 -10.24 -13.68
C GLY A 145 -3.50 -9.50 -12.69
N PRO A 146 -4.56 -10.14 -12.21
CA PRO A 146 -5.49 -9.50 -11.30
C PRO A 146 -4.91 -9.31 -9.90
N VAL A 147 -5.41 -8.27 -9.23
CA VAL A 147 -5.34 -8.15 -7.78
C VAL A 147 -6.71 -8.58 -7.28
N GLU A 148 -6.80 -9.78 -6.74
CA GLU A 148 -8.05 -10.33 -6.24
C GLU A 148 -8.25 -9.86 -4.80
N ILE A 149 -9.41 -9.24 -4.52
CA ILE A 149 -9.72 -8.70 -3.20
C ILE A 149 -11.08 -9.17 -2.71
N GLY A 150 -11.25 -9.19 -1.40
CA GLY A 150 -12.50 -9.58 -0.78
C GLY A 150 -12.60 -9.06 0.65
N GLU A 151 -13.82 -9.10 1.17
CA GLU A 151 -14.13 -8.73 2.55
C GLU A 151 -13.90 -9.90 3.52
N LEU A 152 -13.75 -9.57 4.79
CA LEU A 152 -13.77 -10.57 5.88
C LEU A 152 -15.19 -10.83 6.38
N VAL A 153 -16.01 -9.78 6.40
CA VAL A 153 -17.39 -9.82 6.88
C VAL A 153 -18.28 -9.06 5.91
N ASP A 154 -19.58 -9.37 5.88
CA ASP A 154 -20.51 -8.77 4.92
C ASP A 154 -20.55 -7.24 4.97
N GLU A 155 -20.36 -6.67 6.15
CA GLU A 155 -20.35 -5.21 6.36
C GLU A 155 -19.21 -4.51 5.63
N GLY A 156 -18.20 -5.26 5.18
CA GLY A 156 -17.05 -4.73 4.43
C GLY A 156 -17.22 -4.68 2.92
N LYS A 157 -18.36 -5.09 2.37
CA LYS A 157 -18.55 -5.15 0.91
C LYS A 157 -18.39 -3.82 0.21
N GLU A 158 -18.89 -2.74 0.78
CA GLU A 158 -18.74 -1.40 0.19
C GLU A 158 -17.28 -0.97 0.12
N ASN A 159 -16.49 -1.32 1.12
CA ASN A 159 -15.06 -1.02 1.16
C ASN A 159 -14.31 -1.78 0.06
N VAL A 160 -14.68 -3.03 -0.18
CA VAL A 160 -14.10 -3.83 -1.27
C VAL A 160 -14.37 -3.18 -2.62
N ILE A 161 -15.59 -2.70 -2.85
CA ILE A 161 -15.96 -2.00 -4.09
C ILE A 161 -15.10 -0.75 -4.28
N LYS A 162 -14.93 0.06 -3.23
CA LYS A 162 -14.08 1.26 -3.28
C LYS A 162 -12.64 0.92 -3.66
N VAL A 163 -12.09 -0.13 -3.05
CA VAL A 163 -10.71 -0.57 -3.34
C VAL A 163 -10.60 -1.11 -4.77
N ALA A 164 -11.58 -1.89 -5.23
CA ALA A 164 -11.59 -2.38 -6.61
C ALA A 164 -11.57 -1.22 -7.61
N ASP A 165 -12.38 -0.18 -7.36
CA ASP A 165 -12.46 0.99 -8.24
C ASP A 165 -11.12 1.71 -8.32
N LEU A 166 -10.46 1.96 -7.19
CA LEU A 166 -9.17 2.65 -7.21
C LEU A 166 -8.06 1.80 -7.85
N LEU A 167 -8.08 0.49 -7.64
CA LEU A 167 -7.12 -0.41 -8.30
C LEU A 167 -7.32 -0.40 -9.82
N ASN A 168 -8.55 -0.39 -10.28
CA ASN A 168 -8.84 -0.37 -11.72
C ASN A 168 -8.52 0.98 -12.35
N GLU A 169 -8.76 2.08 -11.66
CA GLU A 169 -8.33 3.41 -12.13
C GLU A 169 -6.80 3.50 -12.24
N ALA A 170 -6.09 2.79 -11.38
CA ALA A 170 -4.62 2.70 -11.42
C ALA A 170 -4.09 1.64 -12.38
N GLU A 171 -4.96 0.97 -13.12
CA GLU A 171 -4.59 -0.11 -14.05
C GLU A 171 -3.87 -1.28 -13.36
N LEU A 172 -4.28 -1.58 -12.13
CA LEU A 172 -3.77 -2.71 -11.36
C LEU A 172 -4.65 -3.95 -11.46
N ASN A 173 -5.74 -3.87 -12.23
CA ASN A 173 -6.65 -4.99 -12.48
C ASN A 173 -7.26 -5.56 -11.18
N GLY A 174 -8.01 -4.72 -10.45
CA GLY A 174 -8.71 -5.15 -9.24
C GLY A 174 -9.93 -6.01 -9.58
N VAL A 175 -10.02 -7.17 -8.94
CA VAL A 175 -11.11 -8.14 -9.14
C VAL A 175 -11.67 -8.53 -7.77
N ILE A 176 -12.98 -8.46 -7.63
CA ILE A 176 -13.67 -8.89 -6.40
C ILE A 176 -13.90 -10.39 -6.50
N SER A 177 -13.38 -11.12 -5.52
CA SER A 177 -13.54 -12.57 -5.48
C SER A 177 -14.71 -13.02 -4.59
#